data_64c9501eea7a5abf810ec26527389c79
#
_entry.id   64c9501eea7a5abf810ec26527389c79
#
_cell.length_a   1.000
_cell.length_b   1.000
_cell.length_c   1.000
_cell.angle_alpha   90.00
_cell.angle_beta   90.00
_cell.angle_gamma   90.00
#
_symmetry.space_group_name_H-M   'P 1'
#
loop_
_entity.id
_entity.type
_entity.pdbx_description
1 polymer ?
#
loop_
_entity_poly.entity_id
_entity_poly.type
_entity_poly.pdbx_seq_one_letter_code
_entity_poly.pdbx_strand_id
1 'polypeptide(L)'
;MIIFTAENKFSIPGSYSKPVKELFPDESELLLFFLASNTKRWATEIIELCGYSPMAIALTGSYIKANPDLSVETLIRELREERRLLKPEGDVDLEEDKNKKETIDRNVDPIFNIVFRDMRKETATVFRKLALFSGSFDDKAAAGICGDRDGDHLGRLVALKLLEYDGINKRYFFHDLIHKLIKTEVRPSEKILTHRNLAFYYFDVLKDANDLYDSDEDALESALNLFDLDWYNIEAGQKWSSQKSTEDAKIAKLCGDFCKEARVLMPMRHTTEECIQWNESALEASRDSENVEAEKNNLLSLGMQLHSLGHYDKAIEYLEEAQSLSNKLGHVGDEKTSMDLLGQCCLSTGNYERAIECFSKVLEFVRLEGKAKKEMEVLNMLAQACFKGNVFDRAELNFKLSL
;
A
#
# COMPACT_ATOMS: atom_id res chain seq x y z
N MET A 1 -14.65 -19.93 -13.74
CA MET A 1 -13.29 -20.52 -13.63
C MET A 1 -12.42 -19.44 -13.02
N ILE A 2 -11.78 -19.72 -11.89
CA ILE A 2 -10.84 -18.79 -11.23
C ILE A 2 -9.43 -19.31 -11.53
N ILE A 3 -8.55 -18.44 -12.02
CA ILE A 3 -7.16 -18.76 -12.34
C ILE A 3 -6.28 -18.03 -11.31
N PHE A 4 -5.41 -18.79 -10.64
CA PHE A 4 -4.39 -18.25 -9.75
C PHE A 4 -3.02 -18.50 -10.36
N THR A 5 -2.13 -17.52 -10.24
CA THR A 5 -0.71 -17.67 -10.57
C THR A 5 0.11 -17.59 -9.29
N ALA A 6 1.13 -18.43 -9.15
CA ALA A 6 2.03 -18.43 -8.01
C ALA A 6 3.43 -18.90 -8.42
N GLU A 7 4.45 -18.33 -7.82
CA GLU A 7 5.85 -18.73 -8.02
C GLU A 7 6.14 -20.13 -7.44
N ASN A 8 5.46 -20.49 -6.34
CA ASN A 8 5.62 -21.78 -5.69
C ASN A 8 4.39 -22.65 -5.88
N LYS A 9 4.61 -23.96 -5.97
CA LYS A 9 3.53 -24.94 -6.05
C LYS A 9 2.74 -24.92 -4.74
N PHE A 10 1.47 -24.53 -4.82
CA PHE A 10 0.53 -24.66 -3.71
C PHE A 10 -0.67 -25.53 -4.16
N SER A 11 -1.34 -26.15 -3.21
CA SER A 11 -2.46 -27.04 -3.48
C SER A 11 -3.72 -26.49 -2.83
N ILE A 12 -4.71 -26.20 -3.66
CA ILE A 12 -6.08 -25.92 -3.20
C ILE A 12 -6.92 -27.14 -3.53
N PRO A 13 -7.71 -27.69 -2.62
CA PRO A 13 -8.60 -28.81 -2.91
C PRO A 13 -9.50 -28.51 -4.12
N GLY A 14 -9.48 -29.40 -5.12
CA GLY A 14 -10.22 -29.21 -6.37
C GLY A 14 -9.56 -28.32 -7.43
N SER A 15 -8.35 -27.83 -7.20
CA SER A 15 -7.59 -27.08 -8.20
C SER A 15 -6.70 -27.99 -9.06
N TYR A 16 -6.46 -27.56 -10.31
CA TYR A 16 -5.50 -28.16 -11.23
C TYR A 16 -4.29 -27.22 -11.37
N SER A 17 -3.10 -27.70 -11.03
CA SER A 17 -1.86 -26.94 -11.16
C SER A 17 -1.13 -27.30 -12.46
N LYS A 18 -0.87 -26.29 -13.29
CA LYS A 18 -0.09 -26.44 -14.53
C LYS A 18 1.15 -25.55 -14.44
N PRO A 19 2.37 -26.12 -14.55
CA PRO A 19 3.57 -25.30 -14.62
C PRO A 19 3.59 -24.49 -15.92
N VAL A 20 3.89 -23.20 -15.82
CA VAL A 20 4.19 -22.35 -16.98
C VAL A 20 5.66 -22.54 -17.29
N LYS A 21 5.96 -22.91 -18.52
CA LYS A 21 7.32 -23.13 -19.03
C LYS A 21 7.67 -22.05 -20.05
N GLU A 22 8.93 -22.06 -20.47
CA GLU A 22 9.42 -21.32 -21.62
C GLU A 22 8.61 -21.66 -22.89
N LEU A 23 8.59 -20.74 -23.85
CA LEU A 23 7.88 -20.96 -25.11
C LEU A 23 8.54 -22.04 -25.95
N PHE A 24 7.75 -22.76 -26.74
CA PHE A 24 8.30 -23.60 -27.81
C PHE A 24 8.90 -22.72 -28.91
N PRO A 25 9.84 -23.27 -29.74
CA PRO A 25 10.45 -22.51 -30.82
C PRO A 25 9.44 -21.81 -31.75
N ASP A 26 8.41 -22.52 -32.19
CA ASP A 26 7.37 -22.00 -33.08
C ASP A 26 6.56 -20.86 -32.43
N GLU A 27 6.26 -20.99 -31.12
CA GLU A 27 5.55 -19.94 -30.34
C GLU A 27 6.44 -18.71 -30.18
N SER A 28 7.73 -18.91 -29.94
CA SER A 28 8.74 -17.87 -29.85
C SER A 28 8.88 -17.08 -31.16
N GLU A 29 8.91 -17.79 -32.30
CA GLU A 29 8.92 -17.16 -33.62
C GLU A 29 7.67 -16.33 -33.87
N LEU A 30 6.49 -16.87 -33.57
CA LEU A 30 5.23 -16.14 -33.72
C LEU A 30 5.21 -14.85 -32.87
N LEU A 31 5.66 -14.92 -31.62
CA LEU A 31 5.73 -13.76 -30.75
C LEU A 31 6.68 -12.69 -31.31
N LEU A 32 7.89 -13.11 -31.73
CA LEU A 32 8.87 -12.20 -32.30
C LEU A 32 8.36 -11.54 -33.59
N PHE A 33 7.75 -12.30 -34.50
CA PHE A 33 7.22 -11.78 -35.76
C PHE A 33 6.02 -10.85 -35.58
N PHE A 34 5.19 -11.12 -34.58
CA PHE A 34 4.10 -10.22 -34.21
C PHE A 34 4.61 -8.82 -33.81
N LEU A 35 5.75 -8.78 -33.14
CA LEU A 35 6.37 -7.54 -32.65
C LEU A 35 7.30 -6.88 -33.69
N ALA A 36 8.11 -7.69 -34.39
CA ALA A 36 9.12 -7.22 -35.34
C ALA A 36 9.19 -8.14 -36.56
N SER A 37 8.32 -7.91 -37.55
CA SER A 37 8.19 -8.75 -38.77
C SER A 37 9.42 -8.75 -39.65
N ASN A 38 10.32 -7.80 -39.52
CA ASN A 38 11.58 -7.68 -40.30
C ASN A 38 12.72 -8.57 -39.78
N THR A 39 12.50 -9.36 -38.73
CA THR A 39 13.55 -10.19 -38.07
C THR A 39 13.69 -11.58 -38.61
N LYS A 40 12.93 -11.99 -39.63
CA LYS A 40 12.84 -13.38 -40.11
C LYS A 40 14.19 -14.08 -40.31
N ARG A 41 15.18 -13.36 -40.83
CA ARG A 41 16.53 -13.91 -41.09
C ARG A 41 17.29 -14.23 -39.81
N TRP A 42 17.02 -13.54 -38.72
CA TRP A 42 17.75 -13.63 -37.45
C TRP A 42 16.92 -14.22 -36.32
N ALA A 43 15.69 -14.70 -36.63
CA ALA A 43 14.72 -15.08 -35.61
C ALA A 43 15.26 -16.18 -34.69
N THR A 44 15.77 -17.24 -35.21
CA THR A 44 16.34 -18.37 -34.44
C THR A 44 17.42 -17.89 -33.48
N GLU A 45 18.34 -17.06 -33.96
CA GLU A 45 19.44 -16.56 -33.15
C GLU A 45 19.01 -15.61 -32.04
N ILE A 46 18.05 -14.71 -32.31
CA ILE A 46 17.47 -13.83 -31.31
C ILE A 46 16.77 -14.66 -30.23
N ILE A 47 15.94 -15.61 -30.61
CA ILE A 47 15.18 -16.47 -29.71
C ILE A 47 16.09 -17.29 -28.79
N GLU A 48 17.16 -17.89 -29.34
CA GLU A 48 18.17 -18.59 -28.56
C GLU A 48 18.89 -17.67 -27.57
N LEU A 49 19.24 -16.45 -28.00
CA LEU A 49 19.81 -15.44 -27.12
C LEU A 49 18.82 -14.93 -26.05
N CYS A 50 17.53 -14.95 -26.31
CA CYS A 50 16.48 -14.67 -25.33
C CYS A 50 16.13 -15.89 -24.45
N GLY A 51 16.74 -17.09 -24.70
CA GLY A 51 16.48 -18.28 -23.91
C GLY A 51 15.03 -18.74 -23.93
N TYR A 52 14.30 -18.48 -25.01
CA TYR A 52 12.86 -18.78 -25.18
C TYR A 52 11.96 -18.08 -24.13
N SER A 53 12.49 -17.08 -23.42
CA SER A 53 11.73 -16.28 -22.45
C SER A 53 10.75 -15.36 -23.16
N PRO A 54 9.42 -15.45 -22.88
CA PRO A 54 8.42 -14.57 -23.49
C PRO A 54 8.73 -13.10 -23.28
N MET A 55 9.20 -12.73 -22.07
CA MET A 55 9.51 -11.34 -21.71
C MET A 55 10.74 -10.84 -22.46
N ALA A 56 11.82 -11.64 -22.53
CA ALA A 56 13.02 -11.25 -23.26
C ALA A 56 12.74 -11.09 -24.77
N ILE A 57 11.94 -11.99 -25.36
CA ILE A 57 11.53 -11.90 -26.76
C ILE A 57 10.65 -10.68 -27.00
N ALA A 58 9.68 -10.43 -26.10
CA ALA A 58 8.78 -9.28 -26.20
C ALA A 58 9.55 -7.95 -26.11
N LEU A 59 10.48 -7.84 -25.18
CA LEU A 59 11.31 -6.65 -25.02
C LEU A 59 12.21 -6.44 -26.24
N THR A 60 12.88 -7.51 -26.74
CA THR A 60 13.74 -7.47 -27.92
C THR A 60 12.96 -7.06 -29.17
N GLY A 61 11.82 -7.70 -29.44
CA GLY A 61 10.98 -7.38 -30.59
C GLY A 61 10.43 -5.95 -30.55
N SER A 62 10.00 -5.51 -29.38
CA SER A 62 9.50 -4.15 -29.19
C SER A 62 10.60 -3.09 -29.33
N TYR A 63 11.83 -3.41 -28.87
CA TYR A 63 12.98 -2.53 -29.05
C TYR A 63 13.39 -2.38 -30.54
N ILE A 64 13.41 -3.50 -31.30
CA ILE A 64 13.64 -3.45 -32.75
C ILE A 64 12.58 -2.63 -33.45
N LYS A 65 11.31 -2.83 -33.11
CA LYS A 65 10.17 -2.06 -33.67
C LYS A 65 10.27 -0.56 -33.39
N ALA A 66 10.69 -0.20 -32.18
CA ALA A 66 10.82 1.21 -31.76
C ALA A 66 12.04 1.91 -32.38
N ASN A 67 13.01 1.16 -32.94
CA ASN A 67 14.24 1.67 -33.52
C ASN A 67 14.44 1.11 -34.94
N PRO A 68 13.71 1.61 -35.95
CA PRO A 68 13.76 1.06 -37.32
C PRO A 68 15.14 1.11 -37.98
N ASP A 69 15.98 2.06 -37.59
CA ASP A 69 17.34 2.24 -38.10
C ASP A 69 18.38 1.34 -37.39
N LEU A 70 17.95 0.56 -36.40
CA LEU A 70 18.84 -0.34 -35.67
C LEU A 70 19.27 -1.51 -36.53
N SER A 71 20.59 -1.76 -36.65
CA SER A 71 21.09 -2.98 -37.22
C SER A 71 20.84 -4.18 -36.31
N VAL A 72 20.05 -5.13 -36.79
CA VAL A 72 19.74 -6.33 -36.02
C VAL A 72 21.01 -7.15 -35.72
N GLU A 73 21.98 -7.18 -36.65
CA GLU A 73 23.28 -7.83 -36.45
C GLU A 73 24.07 -7.17 -35.30
N THR A 74 23.99 -5.85 -35.21
CA THR A 74 24.64 -5.13 -34.09
C THR A 74 23.98 -5.49 -32.76
N LEU A 75 22.65 -5.52 -32.69
CA LEU A 75 21.91 -5.92 -31.50
C LEU A 75 22.27 -7.36 -31.07
N ILE A 76 22.34 -8.31 -32.02
CA ILE A 76 22.73 -9.69 -31.73
C ILE A 76 24.14 -9.76 -31.13
N ARG A 77 25.06 -8.98 -31.65
CA ARG A 77 26.44 -8.94 -31.12
C ARG A 77 26.44 -8.39 -29.68
N GLU A 78 25.69 -7.31 -29.42
CA GLU A 78 25.56 -6.74 -28.09
C GLU A 78 24.87 -7.68 -27.09
N LEU A 79 23.81 -8.36 -27.50
CA LEU A 79 23.17 -9.39 -26.67
C LEU A 79 24.13 -10.53 -26.28
N ARG A 80 24.97 -10.99 -27.22
CA ARG A 80 26.00 -12.01 -26.93
C ARG A 80 27.02 -11.48 -25.90
N GLU A 81 27.45 -10.25 -26.07
CA GLU A 81 28.43 -9.62 -25.18
C GLU A 81 27.85 -9.44 -23.76
N GLU A 82 26.63 -8.86 -23.62
CA GLU A 82 25.96 -8.72 -22.34
C GLU A 82 25.76 -10.08 -21.65
N ARG A 83 25.33 -11.12 -22.38
CA ARG A 83 25.20 -12.47 -21.79
C ARG A 83 26.52 -13.01 -21.30
N ARG A 84 27.64 -12.71 -21.98
CA ARG A 84 28.96 -13.13 -21.55
C ARG A 84 29.40 -12.43 -20.27
N LEU A 85 29.11 -11.13 -20.14
CA LEU A 85 29.44 -10.33 -18.96
C LEU A 85 28.64 -10.75 -17.72
N LEU A 86 27.42 -11.24 -17.92
CA LEU A 86 26.54 -11.69 -16.83
C LEU A 86 26.83 -13.13 -16.36
N LYS A 87 27.69 -13.88 -17.04
CA LYS A 87 28.16 -15.21 -16.59
C LYS A 87 29.20 -14.98 -15.49
N PRO A 88 29.05 -15.58 -14.28
CA PRO A 88 30.11 -15.57 -13.28
C PRO A 88 31.38 -16.20 -13.83
N GLU A 89 32.54 -15.58 -13.60
CA GLU A 89 33.84 -16.22 -13.86
C GLU A 89 33.97 -17.45 -12.96
N GLY A 90 33.78 -18.67 -13.51
CA GLY A 90 34.02 -19.91 -12.76
C GLY A 90 32.91 -20.96 -12.79
N ASP A 91 31.82 -20.79 -13.53
CA ASP A 91 30.84 -21.86 -13.72
C ASP A 91 31.44 -22.95 -14.66
N VAL A 92 32.18 -23.87 -14.05
CA VAL A 92 32.31 -25.25 -14.49
C VAL A 92 30.95 -25.89 -14.20
N ASP A 93 30.41 -26.62 -15.18
CA ASP A 93 29.18 -27.38 -15.13
C ASP A 93 28.97 -28.07 -13.77
N LEU A 94 28.33 -27.40 -12.82
CA LEU A 94 27.86 -27.98 -11.57
C LEU A 94 26.38 -28.28 -11.73
N GLU A 95 26.12 -29.59 -11.85
CA GLU A 95 24.81 -30.21 -11.69
C GLU A 95 24.03 -29.62 -10.53
N GLU A 96 22.78 -29.28 -10.81
CA GLU A 96 21.66 -29.17 -9.87
C GLU A 96 21.96 -28.61 -8.48
N ASP A 97 22.19 -27.32 -8.36
CA ASP A 97 22.12 -26.67 -7.05
C ASP A 97 20.65 -26.39 -6.67
N LYS A 98 20.18 -27.08 -5.63
CA LYS A 98 18.80 -27.12 -5.13
C LYS A 98 18.33 -25.81 -4.48
N ASN A 99 19.03 -24.70 -4.63
CA ASN A 99 18.64 -23.38 -4.14
C ASN A 99 18.13 -22.46 -5.25
N LYS A 100 17.15 -22.94 -6.04
CA LYS A 100 16.40 -22.16 -7.06
C LYS A 100 15.44 -21.11 -6.46
N LYS A 101 15.85 -20.32 -5.48
CA LYS A 101 14.94 -19.32 -4.86
C LYS A 101 15.11 -17.89 -5.37
N GLU A 102 16.11 -17.60 -6.23
CA GLU A 102 16.32 -16.24 -6.78
C GLU A 102 16.84 -16.29 -8.23
N THR A 103 16.32 -17.12 -9.06
CA THR A 103 16.53 -16.98 -10.50
C THR A 103 15.63 -15.87 -11.02
N ILE A 104 16.06 -14.61 -10.88
CA ILE A 104 15.74 -13.56 -11.83
C ILE A 104 15.92 -14.21 -13.20
N ASP A 105 14.95 -14.06 -14.11
CA ASP A 105 15.07 -14.63 -15.46
C ASP A 105 16.29 -13.99 -16.15
N ARG A 106 17.45 -14.63 -15.99
CA ARG A 106 18.76 -14.17 -16.51
C ARG A 106 18.74 -13.92 -18.03
N ASN A 107 17.68 -14.32 -18.69
CA ASN A 107 17.48 -14.09 -20.12
C ASN A 107 16.94 -12.68 -20.42
N VAL A 108 16.33 -11.98 -19.43
CA VAL A 108 15.80 -10.62 -19.58
C VAL A 108 16.90 -9.56 -19.36
N ASP A 109 17.84 -9.83 -18.46
CA ASP A 109 18.88 -8.87 -18.06
C ASP A 109 19.68 -8.30 -19.25
N PRO A 110 20.16 -9.12 -20.22
CA PRO A 110 20.96 -8.59 -21.34
C PRO A 110 20.22 -7.56 -22.17
N ILE A 111 18.98 -7.87 -22.55
CA ILE A 111 18.19 -6.93 -23.37
C ILE A 111 17.73 -5.73 -22.56
N PHE A 112 17.41 -5.90 -21.27
CA PHE A 112 17.08 -4.80 -20.39
C PHE A 112 18.25 -3.81 -20.30
N ASN A 113 19.48 -4.26 -20.09
CA ASN A 113 20.68 -3.43 -20.01
C ASN A 113 20.89 -2.62 -21.29
N ILE A 114 20.74 -3.25 -22.46
CA ILE A 114 20.86 -2.57 -23.76
C ILE A 114 19.80 -1.47 -23.88
N VAL A 115 18.53 -1.83 -23.66
CA VAL A 115 17.39 -0.89 -23.79
C VAL A 115 17.52 0.26 -22.81
N PHE A 116 17.93 -0.01 -21.56
CA PHE A 116 18.08 1.02 -20.54
C PHE A 116 19.28 1.94 -20.82
N ARG A 117 20.40 1.41 -21.29
CA ARG A 117 21.59 2.18 -21.68
C ARG A 117 21.28 3.15 -22.84
N ASP A 118 20.51 2.72 -23.82
CA ASP A 118 20.18 3.49 -25.02
C ASP A 118 18.98 4.43 -24.82
N MET A 119 18.37 4.37 -23.64
CA MET A 119 17.22 5.21 -23.28
C MET A 119 17.63 6.68 -23.12
N ARG A 120 16.79 7.61 -23.59
CA ARG A 120 16.98 9.04 -23.35
C ARG A 120 17.04 9.31 -21.84
N LYS A 121 17.92 10.21 -21.41
CA LYS A 121 18.18 10.51 -19.98
C LYS A 121 16.90 10.90 -19.22
N GLU A 122 16.00 11.67 -19.87
CA GLU A 122 14.73 12.10 -19.30
C GLU A 122 13.82 10.89 -19.04
N THR A 123 13.64 10.02 -20.04
CA THR A 123 12.85 8.79 -19.92
C THR A 123 13.43 7.85 -18.88
N ALA A 124 14.75 7.66 -18.85
CA ALA A 124 15.44 6.86 -17.84
C ALA A 124 15.23 7.41 -16.42
N THR A 125 15.19 8.73 -16.25
CA THR A 125 14.92 9.37 -14.96
C THR A 125 13.47 9.13 -14.51
N VAL A 126 12.49 9.30 -15.41
CA VAL A 126 11.08 8.98 -15.12
C VAL A 126 10.94 7.50 -14.78
N PHE A 127 11.55 6.61 -15.56
CA PHE A 127 11.47 5.16 -15.35
C PHE A 127 12.02 4.72 -13.98
N ARG A 128 13.18 5.26 -13.55
CA ARG A 128 13.71 5.00 -12.20
C ARG A 128 12.78 5.48 -11.09
N LYS A 129 12.15 6.66 -11.26
CA LYS A 129 11.20 7.18 -10.27
C LYS A 129 9.93 6.32 -10.20
N LEU A 130 9.41 5.89 -11.36
CA LEU A 130 8.26 4.99 -11.43
C LEU A 130 8.50 3.67 -10.70
N ALA A 131 9.74 3.16 -10.68
CA ALA A 131 10.11 1.95 -9.95
C ALA A 131 9.89 2.03 -8.43
N LEU A 132 9.65 3.21 -7.89
CA LEU A 132 9.41 3.43 -6.45
C LEU A 132 7.94 3.33 -6.07
N PHE A 133 7.02 3.20 -7.04
CA PHE A 133 5.64 2.87 -6.74
C PHE A 133 5.54 1.43 -6.24
N SER A 134 4.69 1.22 -5.25
CA SER A 134 4.50 -0.11 -4.65
C SER A 134 3.34 -0.89 -5.29
N GLY A 135 2.44 -0.20 -5.97
CA GLY A 135 1.32 -0.76 -6.72
C GLY A 135 1.21 -0.17 -8.11
N SER A 136 0.07 -0.40 -8.75
CA SER A 136 -0.27 0.28 -10.00
C SER A 136 -0.46 1.78 -9.77
N PHE A 137 -0.37 2.58 -10.84
CA PHE A 137 -0.51 4.03 -10.78
C PHE A 137 -1.18 4.54 -12.06
N ASP A 138 -1.74 5.72 -12.01
CA ASP A 138 -2.33 6.41 -13.16
C ASP A 138 -1.39 7.48 -13.76
N ASP A 139 -1.84 8.12 -14.83
CA ASP A 139 -1.13 9.21 -15.50
C ASP A 139 -0.95 10.44 -14.60
N LYS A 140 -1.92 10.74 -13.73
CA LYS A 140 -1.84 11.86 -12.79
C LYS A 140 -0.74 11.66 -11.76
N ALA A 141 -0.63 10.45 -11.20
CA ALA A 141 0.43 10.10 -10.28
C ALA A 141 1.81 10.19 -10.96
N ALA A 142 1.95 9.66 -12.17
CA ALA A 142 3.18 9.77 -12.94
C ALA A 142 3.54 11.22 -13.25
N ALA A 143 2.58 12.07 -13.64
CA ALA A 143 2.79 13.48 -13.89
C ALA A 143 3.21 14.26 -12.64
N GLY A 144 2.49 14.05 -11.52
CA GLY A 144 2.73 14.77 -10.27
C GLY A 144 4.03 14.38 -9.58
N ILE A 145 4.40 13.08 -9.60
CA ILE A 145 5.53 12.54 -8.86
C ILE A 145 6.79 12.46 -9.72
N CYS A 146 6.66 11.96 -10.95
CA CYS A 146 7.80 11.72 -11.83
C CYS A 146 8.06 12.84 -12.83
N GLY A 147 7.05 13.70 -13.10
CA GLY A 147 7.15 14.83 -14.01
C GLY A 147 6.77 14.50 -15.45
N ASP A 148 6.13 13.38 -15.72
CA ASP A 148 5.64 12.97 -17.06
C ASP A 148 4.28 13.62 -17.37
N ARG A 149 4.29 14.93 -17.60
CA ARG A 149 3.07 15.72 -17.78
C ARG A 149 2.29 15.40 -19.04
N ASP A 150 2.99 15.02 -20.09
CA ASP A 150 2.41 14.78 -21.41
C ASP A 150 2.14 13.30 -21.69
N GLY A 151 2.58 12.39 -20.77
CA GLY A 151 2.45 10.95 -20.92
C GLY A 151 3.39 10.32 -21.96
N ASP A 152 4.30 11.11 -22.54
CA ASP A 152 5.22 10.67 -23.60
C ASP A 152 6.18 9.59 -23.11
N HIS A 153 6.67 9.72 -21.86
CA HIS A 153 7.57 8.74 -21.28
C HIS A 153 6.83 7.44 -20.95
N LEU A 154 5.62 7.51 -20.39
CA LEU A 154 4.77 6.32 -20.14
C LEU A 154 4.44 5.59 -21.45
N GLY A 155 4.00 6.33 -22.48
CA GLY A 155 3.70 5.76 -23.78
C GLY A 155 4.91 5.04 -24.39
N ARG A 156 6.11 5.62 -24.27
CA ARG A 156 7.35 4.99 -24.73
C ARG A 156 7.71 3.72 -23.92
N LEU A 157 7.58 3.75 -22.61
CA LEU A 157 7.85 2.60 -21.74
C LEU A 157 6.88 1.45 -22.01
N VAL A 158 5.60 1.73 -22.25
CA VAL A 158 4.60 0.72 -22.65
C VAL A 158 4.91 0.17 -24.04
N ALA A 159 5.28 1.01 -25.01
CA ALA A 159 5.66 0.57 -26.35
C ALA A 159 6.89 -0.37 -26.33
N LEU A 160 7.83 -0.15 -25.41
CA LEU A 160 9.01 -1.00 -25.18
C LEU A 160 8.72 -2.23 -24.32
N LYS A 161 7.49 -2.44 -23.84
CA LYS A 161 7.14 -3.53 -22.89
C LYS A 161 7.89 -3.47 -21.54
N LEU A 162 8.33 -2.29 -21.14
CA LEU A 162 8.92 -2.04 -19.83
C LEU A 162 7.85 -1.72 -18.76
N LEU A 163 6.68 -1.26 -19.22
CA LEU A 163 5.46 -1.09 -18.43
C LEU A 163 4.29 -1.77 -19.12
N GLU A 164 3.34 -2.22 -18.35
CA GLU A 164 2.05 -2.69 -18.82
C GLU A 164 0.98 -1.62 -18.54
N TYR A 165 -0.06 -1.59 -19.39
CA TYR A 165 -1.17 -0.67 -19.27
C TYR A 165 -2.49 -1.42 -19.28
N ASP A 166 -3.24 -1.28 -18.19
CA ASP A 166 -4.62 -1.74 -18.10
C ASP A 166 -5.57 -0.63 -18.62
N GLY A 167 -6.08 -0.84 -19.83
CA GLY A 167 -7.00 0.10 -20.47
C GLY A 167 -8.39 0.19 -19.82
N ILE A 168 -8.79 -0.81 -19.01
CA ILE A 168 -10.07 -0.82 -18.30
C ILE A 168 -9.99 0.13 -17.11
N ASN A 169 -9.01 -0.06 -16.25
CA ASN A 169 -8.80 0.75 -15.05
C ASN A 169 -7.94 1.99 -15.31
N LYS A 170 -7.40 2.17 -16.52
CA LYS A 170 -6.47 3.24 -16.91
C LYS A 170 -5.25 3.32 -16.00
N ARG A 171 -4.66 2.16 -15.70
CA ARG A 171 -3.53 2.04 -14.76
C ARG A 171 -2.31 1.45 -15.44
N TYR A 172 -1.15 1.91 -15.00
CA TYR A 172 0.16 1.38 -15.39
C TYR A 172 0.71 0.51 -14.26
N PHE A 173 1.43 -0.54 -14.62
CA PHE A 173 2.10 -1.41 -13.64
C PHE A 173 3.35 -2.05 -14.26
N PHE A 174 4.22 -2.52 -13.40
CA PHE A 174 5.42 -3.23 -13.80
C PHE A 174 5.16 -4.73 -13.86
N HIS A 175 5.80 -5.39 -14.83
CA HIS A 175 6.08 -6.81 -14.68
C HIS A 175 7.16 -7.00 -13.61
N ASP A 176 7.02 -7.99 -12.73
CA ASP A 176 7.88 -8.16 -11.55
C ASP A 176 9.39 -8.21 -11.88
N LEU A 177 9.77 -8.90 -12.98
CA LEU A 177 11.17 -8.99 -13.42
C LEU A 177 11.72 -7.60 -13.78
N ILE A 178 10.98 -6.82 -14.57
CA ILE A 178 11.38 -5.46 -14.93
C ILE A 178 11.46 -4.57 -13.72
N HIS A 179 10.50 -4.70 -12.79
CA HIS A 179 10.49 -3.93 -11.55
C HIS A 179 11.73 -4.20 -10.68
N LYS A 180 12.12 -5.48 -10.55
CA LYS A 180 13.34 -5.87 -9.84
C LYS A 180 14.59 -5.24 -10.49
N LEU A 181 14.70 -5.31 -11.82
CA LEU A 181 15.84 -4.76 -12.56
C LEU A 181 15.93 -3.24 -12.43
N ILE A 182 14.86 -2.51 -12.70
CA ILE A 182 14.92 -1.03 -12.63
C ILE A 182 15.12 -0.52 -11.21
N LYS A 183 14.70 -1.24 -10.17
CA LYS A 183 14.96 -0.86 -8.77
C LYS A 183 16.45 -0.77 -8.45
N THR A 184 17.29 -1.59 -9.09
CA THR A 184 18.76 -1.53 -8.88
C THR A 184 19.37 -0.28 -9.48
N GLU A 185 18.71 0.33 -10.47
CA GLU A 185 19.17 1.54 -11.17
C GLU A 185 18.75 2.84 -10.47
N VAL A 186 17.93 2.77 -9.42
CA VAL A 186 17.43 3.96 -8.70
C VAL A 186 18.56 4.61 -7.90
N ARG A 187 18.80 5.90 -8.18
CA ARG A 187 19.83 6.67 -7.49
C ARG A 187 19.37 7.08 -6.08
N PRO A 188 20.29 7.09 -5.07
CA PRO A 188 19.91 7.46 -3.71
C PRO A 188 19.26 8.84 -3.59
N SER A 189 19.75 9.83 -4.34
CA SER A 189 19.19 11.18 -4.36
C SER A 189 17.78 11.25 -4.96
N GLU A 190 17.51 10.47 -6.01
CA GLU A 190 16.18 10.35 -6.62
C GLU A 190 15.20 9.64 -5.66
N LYS A 191 15.68 8.62 -4.94
CA LYS A 191 14.89 7.80 -4.04
C LYS A 191 14.24 8.63 -2.92
N ILE A 192 15.02 9.46 -2.22
CA ILE A 192 14.51 10.25 -1.09
C ILE A 192 13.43 11.23 -1.53
N LEU A 193 13.71 12.01 -2.58
CA LEU A 193 12.75 13.01 -3.09
C LEU A 193 11.49 12.36 -3.63
N THR A 194 11.62 11.26 -4.37
CA THR A 194 10.48 10.58 -4.98
C THR A 194 9.58 9.94 -3.92
N HIS A 195 10.15 9.27 -2.90
CA HIS A 195 9.33 8.73 -1.81
C HIS A 195 8.61 9.82 -1.02
N ARG A 196 9.25 10.99 -0.82
CA ARG A 196 8.58 12.14 -0.21
C ARG A 196 7.36 12.57 -1.05
N ASN A 197 7.55 12.75 -2.35
CA ASN A 197 6.47 13.15 -3.24
C ASN A 197 5.36 12.08 -3.30
N LEU A 198 5.72 10.78 -3.31
CA LEU A 198 4.78 9.66 -3.23
C LEU A 198 3.92 9.75 -1.95
N ALA A 199 4.56 9.94 -0.79
CA ALA A 199 3.86 9.99 0.48
C ALA A 199 2.84 11.15 0.51
N PHE A 200 3.22 12.36 0.09
CA PHE A 200 2.29 13.49 0.06
C PHE A 200 1.17 13.28 -0.97
N TYR A 201 1.49 12.80 -2.18
CA TYR A 201 0.50 12.56 -3.23
C TYR A 201 -0.55 11.53 -2.79
N TYR A 202 -0.11 10.38 -2.25
CA TYR A 202 -1.04 9.33 -1.83
C TYR A 202 -1.75 9.61 -0.52
N PHE A 203 -1.24 10.52 0.28
CA PHE A 203 -2.02 11.11 1.37
C PHE A 203 -3.19 11.95 0.83
N ASP A 204 -2.96 12.79 -0.19
CA ASP A 204 -4.02 13.55 -0.84
C ASP A 204 -5.06 12.61 -1.50
N VAL A 205 -4.62 11.51 -2.14
CA VAL A 205 -5.53 10.48 -2.70
C VAL A 205 -6.40 9.84 -1.60
N LEU A 206 -5.82 9.51 -0.44
CA LEU A 206 -6.57 8.96 0.70
C LEU A 206 -7.61 9.96 1.20
N LYS A 207 -7.25 11.23 1.26
CA LYS A 207 -8.17 12.30 1.64
C LYS A 207 -9.29 12.47 0.62
N ASP A 208 -8.99 12.45 -0.68
CA ASP A 208 -10.00 12.50 -1.75
C ASP A 208 -10.98 11.31 -1.63
N ALA A 209 -10.51 10.13 -1.26
CA ALA A 209 -11.37 8.97 -1.03
C ALA A 209 -12.33 9.19 0.18
N ASN A 210 -11.85 9.80 1.28
CA ASN A 210 -12.72 10.17 2.41
C ASN A 210 -13.71 11.27 2.04
N ASP A 211 -13.28 12.29 1.31
CA ASP A 211 -14.16 13.39 0.87
C ASP A 211 -15.29 12.84 -0.03
N LEU A 212 -15.00 11.83 -0.85
CA LEU A 212 -16.02 11.10 -1.61
C LEU A 212 -16.99 10.35 -0.68
N TYR A 213 -16.48 9.63 0.31
CA TYR A 213 -17.31 8.92 1.28
C TYR A 213 -18.27 9.83 2.03
N ASP A 214 -17.80 11.03 2.42
CA ASP A 214 -18.58 12.02 3.16
C ASP A 214 -19.59 12.80 2.28
N SER A 215 -19.43 12.78 0.96
CA SER A 215 -20.22 13.61 0.03
C SER A 215 -21.62 13.06 -0.27
N ASP A 216 -21.80 11.74 -0.33
CA ASP A 216 -23.06 11.08 -0.70
C ASP A 216 -23.09 9.63 -0.18
N GLU A 217 -24.26 9.18 0.32
CA GLU A 217 -24.46 7.79 0.76
C GLU A 217 -24.22 6.77 -0.40
N ASP A 218 -24.48 7.17 -1.65
CA ASP A 218 -24.25 6.35 -2.83
C ASP A 218 -22.78 6.37 -3.30
N ALA A 219 -21.91 7.22 -2.74
CA ALA A 219 -20.52 7.35 -3.14
C ALA A 219 -19.57 6.34 -2.44
N LEU A 220 -20.06 5.54 -1.50
CA LEU A 220 -19.25 4.55 -0.77
C LEU A 220 -18.46 3.62 -1.70
N GLU A 221 -19.10 3.08 -2.74
CA GLU A 221 -18.44 2.17 -3.68
C GLU A 221 -17.30 2.88 -4.44
N SER A 222 -17.51 4.12 -4.84
CA SER A 222 -16.51 4.93 -5.53
C SER A 222 -15.32 5.28 -4.62
N ALA A 223 -15.60 5.62 -3.36
CA ALA A 223 -14.59 5.90 -2.36
C ALA A 223 -13.72 4.65 -2.07
N LEU A 224 -14.37 3.49 -1.88
CA LEU A 224 -13.68 2.23 -1.65
C LEU A 224 -12.89 1.78 -2.89
N ASN A 225 -13.40 1.97 -4.10
CA ASN A 225 -12.67 1.67 -5.33
C ASN A 225 -11.40 2.53 -5.46
N LEU A 226 -11.49 3.83 -5.16
CA LEU A 226 -10.31 4.72 -5.17
C LEU A 226 -9.28 4.27 -4.13
N PHE A 227 -9.73 3.94 -2.91
CA PHE A 227 -8.88 3.43 -1.84
C PHE A 227 -8.20 2.11 -2.23
N ASP A 228 -8.95 1.14 -2.74
CA ASP A 228 -8.46 -0.20 -3.10
C ASP A 228 -7.41 -0.15 -4.23
N LEU A 229 -7.64 0.68 -5.25
CA LEU A 229 -6.73 0.84 -6.39
C LEU A 229 -5.35 1.40 -5.98
N ASP A 230 -5.32 2.26 -4.97
CA ASP A 230 -4.11 2.95 -4.55
C ASP A 230 -3.57 2.48 -3.18
N TRP A 231 -4.18 1.46 -2.58
CA TRP A 231 -3.82 0.98 -1.24
C TRP A 231 -2.32 0.71 -1.05
N TYR A 232 -1.68 -0.03 -1.96
CA TYR A 232 -0.26 -0.35 -1.82
C TYR A 232 0.65 0.89 -1.84
N ASN A 233 0.25 1.92 -2.55
CA ASN A 233 0.97 3.19 -2.60
C ASN A 233 0.68 4.06 -1.36
N ILE A 234 -0.56 4.04 -0.86
CA ILE A 234 -0.96 4.67 0.41
C ILE A 234 -0.19 4.05 1.57
N GLU A 235 -0.16 2.73 1.66
CA GLU A 235 0.58 1.98 2.67
C GLU A 235 2.08 2.30 2.62
N ALA A 236 2.68 2.32 1.43
CA ALA A 236 4.08 2.66 1.25
C ALA A 236 4.38 4.10 1.66
N GLY A 237 3.48 5.04 1.40
CA GLY A 237 3.59 6.44 1.81
C GLY A 237 3.58 6.59 3.33
N GLN A 238 2.67 5.92 4.02
CA GLN A 238 2.61 5.92 5.49
C GLN A 238 3.86 5.27 6.08
N LYS A 239 4.25 4.09 5.60
CA LYS A 239 5.43 3.37 6.09
C LYS A 239 6.71 4.20 5.93
N TRP A 240 6.87 4.88 4.79
CA TRP A 240 7.98 5.78 4.57
C TRP A 240 7.93 6.98 5.52
N SER A 241 6.77 7.60 5.72
CA SER A 241 6.61 8.75 6.63
C SER A 241 6.89 8.35 8.09
N SER A 242 6.48 7.15 8.52
CA SER A 242 6.81 6.60 9.83
C SER A 242 8.33 6.46 10.02
N GLN A 243 9.03 5.86 9.04
CA GLN A 243 10.49 5.67 9.10
C GLN A 243 11.29 6.98 9.09
N LYS A 244 10.70 8.08 8.60
CA LYS A 244 11.35 9.39 8.44
C LYS A 244 10.79 10.46 9.37
N SER A 245 9.94 10.10 10.30
CA SER A 245 9.27 11.01 11.25
C SER A 245 10.22 11.82 12.11
N THR A 246 11.36 11.24 12.50
CA THR A 246 12.39 11.91 13.31
C THR A 246 13.24 12.92 12.52
N GLU A 247 13.26 12.82 11.18
CA GLU A 247 14.10 13.68 10.34
C GLU A 247 13.45 15.04 9.98
N ASP A 248 12.09 15.08 9.92
CA ASP A 248 11.34 16.28 9.50
C ASP A 248 9.97 16.32 10.19
N ALA A 249 9.68 17.38 10.93
CA ALA A 249 8.39 17.58 11.63
C ALA A 249 7.18 17.54 10.68
N LYS A 250 7.32 17.93 9.40
CA LYS A 250 6.24 17.81 8.41
C LYS A 250 5.97 16.36 8.04
N ILE A 251 7.01 15.52 8.00
CA ILE A 251 6.88 14.09 7.74
C ILE A 251 6.27 13.39 8.95
N ALA A 252 6.66 13.78 10.16
CA ALA A 252 6.05 13.28 11.40
C ALA A 252 4.54 13.58 11.45
N LYS A 253 4.16 14.81 11.11
CA LYS A 253 2.76 15.19 11.00
C LYS A 253 2.04 14.38 9.94
N LEU A 254 2.62 14.22 8.76
CA LEU A 254 2.04 13.42 7.67
C LEU A 254 1.77 11.98 8.10
N CYS A 255 2.67 11.36 8.86
CA CYS A 255 2.49 10.01 9.40
C CYS A 255 1.24 9.90 10.29
N GLY A 256 1.04 10.85 11.20
CA GLY A 256 -0.17 10.92 12.04
C GLY A 256 -1.43 11.22 11.24
N ASP A 257 -1.33 12.10 10.24
CA ASP A 257 -2.45 12.47 9.39
C ASP A 257 -2.93 11.26 8.54
N PHE A 258 -2.02 10.39 8.05
CA PHE A 258 -2.38 9.15 7.39
C PHE A 258 -3.28 8.25 8.25
N CYS A 259 -2.92 8.05 9.52
CA CYS A 259 -3.70 7.21 10.43
C CYS A 259 -5.07 7.80 10.75
N LYS A 260 -5.13 9.12 10.87
CA LYS A 260 -6.39 9.83 11.06
C LYS A 260 -7.33 9.65 9.87
N GLU A 261 -6.82 9.86 8.65
CA GLU A 261 -7.62 9.73 7.43
C GLU A 261 -7.98 8.27 7.10
N ALA A 262 -7.09 7.30 7.35
CA ALA A 262 -7.36 5.88 7.10
C ALA A 262 -8.42 5.27 8.05
N ARG A 263 -8.78 5.95 9.14
CA ARG A 263 -9.64 5.43 10.20
C ARG A 263 -11.02 4.97 9.73
N VAL A 264 -11.58 5.58 8.68
CA VAL A 264 -12.92 5.26 8.16
C VAL A 264 -12.87 4.13 7.15
N LEU A 265 -12.06 4.26 6.10
CA LEU A 265 -12.07 3.33 4.96
C LEU A 265 -11.27 2.05 5.24
N MET A 266 -10.15 2.15 5.97
CA MET A 266 -9.28 1.02 6.23
C MET A 266 -9.97 -0.16 6.95
N PRO A 267 -10.78 0.03 8.02
CA PRO A 267 -11.50 -1.08 8.67
C PRO A 267 -12.55 -1.76 7.78
N MET A 268 -12.95 -1.13 6.68
CA MET A 268 -13.90 -1.72 5.71
C MET A 268 -13.22 -2.70 4.74
N ARG A 269 -11.89 -2.68 4.66
CA ARG A 269 -11.09 -3.46 3.70
C ARG A 269 -10.03 -4.35 4.35
N HIS A 270 -9.59 -4.00 5.54
CA HIS A 270 -8.49 -4.66 6.24
C HIS A 270 -8.94 -5.25 7.56
N THR A 271 -8.19 -6.25 8.02
CA THR A 271 -8.44 -6.86 9.32
C THR A 271 -8.13 -5.89 10.45
N THR A 272 -8.73 -6.12 11.60
CA THR A 272 -8.47 -5.27 12.77
C THR A 272 -7.01 -5.35 13.21
N GLU A 273 -6.37 -6.51 13.03
CA GLU A 273 -4.95 -6.71 13.31
C GLU A 273 -4.05 -5.86 12.41
N GLU A 274 -4.35 -5.76 11.11
CA GLU A 274 -3.63 -4.88 10.18
C GLU A 274 -3.81 -3.41 10.55
N CYS A 275 -5.03 -3.01 10.93
CA CYS A 275 -5.32 -1.67 11.43
C CYS A 275 -4.53 -1.35 12.73
N ILE A 276 -4.39 -2.31 13.64
CA ILE A 276 -3.60 -2.15 14.86
C ILE A 276 -2.12 -1.94 14.51
N GLN A 277 -1.52 -2.81 13.68
CA GLN A 277 -0.12 -2.69 13.26
C GLN A 277 0.19 -1.34 12.60
N TRP A 278 -0.73 -0.85 11.77
CA TRP A 278 -0.63 0.47 11.16
C TRP A 278 -0.58 1.59 12.20
N ASN A 279 -1.49 1.57 13.17
CA ASN A 279 -1.54 2.59 14.22
C ASN A 279 -0.40 2.45 15.24
N GLU A 280 0.08 1.25 15.56
CA GLU A 280 1.25 1.03 16.44
C GLU A 280 2.52 1.64 15.83
N SER A 281 2.76 1.40 14.53
CA SER A 281 3.92 2.00 13.85
C SER A 281 3.85 3.53 13.81
N ALA A 282 2.66 4.10 13.68
CA ALA A 282 2.46 5.53 13.71
C ALA A 282 2.52 6.12 15.12
N LEU A 283 2.10 5.37 16.14
CA LEU A 283 2.26 5.76 17.54
C LEU A 283 3.74 5.87 17.91
N GLU A 284 4.55 4.88 17.56
CA GLU A 284 5.99 4.91 17.76
C GLU A 284 6.60 6.15 17.08
N ALA A 285 6.28 6.37 15.81
CA ALA A 285 6.77 7.54 15.05
C ALA A 285 6.32 8.87 15.66
N SER A 286 5.10 8.97 16.22
CA SER A 286 4.61 10.18 16.85
C SER A 286 5.30 10.48 18.19
N ARG A 287 5.63 9.45 18.96
CA ARG A 287 6.41 9.56 20.20
C ARG A 287 7.84 9.99 19.91
N ASP A 288 8.50 9.35 18.96
CA ASP A 288 9.88 9.68 18.55
C ASP A 288 10.02 11.11 18.03
N SER A 289 8.98 11.64 17.39
CA SER A 289 8.96 13.01 16.87
C SER A 289 8.36 14.04 17.83
N GLU A 290 7.97 13.63 19.04
CA GLU A 290 7.30 14.47 20.06
C GLU A 290 6.01 15.13 19.52
N ASN A 291 5.34 14.47 18.56
CA ASN A 291 4.09 14.98 17.98
C ASN A 291 2.88 14.54 18.80
N VAL A 292 2.58 15.30 19.85
CA VAL A 292 1.53 15.00 20.84
C VAL A 292 0.14 14.87 20.20
N GLU A 293 -0.15 15.65 19.15
CA GLU A 293 -1.44 15.57 18.44
C GLU A 293 -1.60 14.23 17.70
N ALA A 294 -0.55 13.81 16.98
CA ALA A 294 -0.54 12.51 16.30
C ALA A 294 -0.56 11.36 17.30
N GLU A 295 0.21 11.45 18.39
CA GLU A 295 0.23 10.47 19.47
C GLU A 295 -1.17 10.24 20.04
N LYS A 296 -1.88 11.31 20.40
CA LYS A 296 -3.27 11.26 20.89
C LYS A 296 -4.20 10.55 19.88
N ASN A 297 -4.10 10.90 18.59
CA ASN A 297 -4.95 10.30 17.56
C ASN A 297 -4.69 8.80 17.38
N ASN A 298 -3.44 8.39 17.40
CA ASN A 298 -3.03 6.98 17.27
C ASN A 298 -3.46 6.16 18.48
N LEU A 299 -3.29 6.69 19.69
CA LEU A 299 -3.75 6.08 20.95
C LEU A 299 -5.26 5.87 20.95
N LEU A 300 -6.03 6.88 20.55
CA LEU A 300 -7.48 6.77 20.44
C LEU A 300 -7.90 5.68 19.43
N SER A 301 -7.26 5.65 18.27
CA SER A 301 -7.52 4.65 17.22
C SER A 301 -7.22 3.24 17.71
N LEU A 302 -6.08 3.03 18.37
CA LEU A 302 -5.70 1.74 18.97
C LEU A 302 -6.70 1.30 20.05
N GLY A 303 -7.08 2.21 20.93
CA GLY A 303 -8.09 1.93 21.96
C GLY A 303 -9.43 1.47 21.36
N MET A 304 -9.89 2.13 20.29
CA MET A 304 -11.12 1.76 19.58
C MET A 304 -11.02 0.37 18.94
N GLN A 305 -9.91 0.05 18.26
CA GLN A 305 -9.69 -1.22 17.60
C GLN A 305 -9.59 -2.37 18.60
N LEU A 306 -8.83 -2.20 19.68
CA LEU A 306 -8.70 -3.19 20.73
C LEU A 306 -10.00 -3.43 21.49
N HIS A 307 -10.80 -2.36 21.71
CA HIS A 307 -12.15 -2.51 22.26
C HIS A 307 -13.03 -3.38 21.34
N SER A 308 -13.00 -3.17 20.03
CA SER A 308 -13.80 -3.95 19.07
C SER A 308 -13.42 -5.43 19.03
N LEU A 309 -12.14 -5.76 19.30
CA LEU A 309 -11.64 -7.12 19.42
C LEU A 309 -11.91 -7.76 20.80
N GLY A 310 -12.42 -7.02 21.76
CA GLY A 310 -12.63 -7.49 23.12
C GLY A 310 -11.35 -7.55 23.98
N HIS A 311 -10.24 -6.95 23.51
CA HIS A 311 -9.00 -6.81 24.27
C HIS A 311 -9.06 -5.62 25.23
N TYR A 312 -10.02 -5.66 26.15
CA TYR A 312 -10.41 -4.51 26.98
C TYR A 312 -9.28 -3.98 27.87
N ASP A 313 -8.44 -4.84 28.43
CA ASP A 313 -7.34 -4.41 29.30
C ASP A 313 -6.32 -3.52 28.55
N LYS A 314 -5.89 -3.96 27.37
CA LYS A 314 -5.02 -3.14 26.51
C LYS A 314 -5.72 -1.88 25.99
N ALA A 315 -7.01 -1.99 25.65
CA ALA A 315 -7.79 -0.84 25.22
C ALA A 315 -7.84 0.24 26.30
N ILE A 316 -7.99 -0.14 27.59
CA ILE A 316 -7.99 0.78 28.73
C ILE A 316 -6.68 1.55 28.80
N GLU A 317 -5.52 0.87 28.70
CA GLU A 317 -4.19 1.52 28.73
C GLU A 317 -4.08 2.63 27.68
N TYR A 318 -4.36 2.33 26.41
CA TYR A 318 -4.28 3.33 25.33
C TYR A 318 -5.31 4.43 25.46
N LEU A 319 -6.55 4.12 25.89
CA LEU A 319 -7.62 5.11 26.04
C LEU A 319 -7.37 6.06 27.21
N GLU A 320 -6.74 5.62 28.31
CA GLU A 320 -6.35 6.50 29.42
C GLU A 320 -5.27 7.49 28.99
N GLU A 321 -4.26 7.05 28.24
CA GLU A 321 -3.27 7.96 27.66
C GLU A 321 -3.93 8.94 26.68
N ALA A 322 -4.78 8.47 25.77
CA ALA A 322 -5.50 9.31 24.81
C ALA A 322 -6.36 10.37 25.50
N GLN A 323 -7.11 9.98 26.56
CA GLN A 323 -7.93 10.88 27.35
C GLN A 323 -7.09 11.96 28.04
N SER A 324 -5.95 11.58 28.62
CA SER A 324 -5.03 12.51 29.28
C SER A 324 -4.49 13.56 28.30
N LEU A 325 -4.06 13.12 27.09
CA LEU A 325 -3.56 14.01 26.06
C LEU A 325 -4.69 14.90 25.49
N SER A 326 -5.88 14.36 25.27
CA SER A 326 -7.04 15.12 24.79
C SER A 326 -7.41 16.25 25.76
N ASN A 327 -7.39 15.96 27.07
CA ASN A 327 -7.64 16.96 28.11
C ASN A 327 -6.56 18.07 28.08
N LYS A 328 -5.28 17.70 28.03
CA LYS A 328 -4.15 18.66 27.94
C LYS A 328 -4.24 19.56 26.71
N LEU A 329 -4.71 19.03 25.59
CA LEU A 329 -4.85 19.77 24.33
C LEU A 329 -6.18 20.56 24.24
N GLY A 330 -7.10 20.36 25.17
CA GLY A 330 -8.44 20.97 25.15
C GLY A 330 -9.36 20.38 24.07
N HIS A 331 -9.12 19.16 23.62
CA HIS A 331 -9.90 18.45 22.60
C HIS A 331 -11.09 17.71 23.23
N VAL A 332 -12.12 18.44 23.61
CA VAL A 332 -13.31 17.95 24.35
C VAL A 332 -13.99 16.77 23.64
N GLY A 333 -14.06 16.78 22.30
CA GLY A 333 -14.66 15.68 21.51
C GLY A 333 -13.92 14.35 21.65
N ASP A 334 -12.60 14.40 21.59
CA ASP A 334 -11.75 13.20 21.72
C ASP A 334 -11.69 12.71 23.16
N GLU A 335 -11.67 13.64 24.14
CA GLU A 335 -11.76 13.32 25.56
C GLU A 335 -13.07 12.57 25.86
N LYS A 336 -14.20 13.09 25.38
CA LYS A 336 -15.51 12.44 25.53
C LYS A 336 -15.52 11.03 24.89
N THR A 337 -14.96 10.89 23.69
CA THR A 337 -14.90 9.60 22.98
C THR A 337 -14.05 8.59 23.75
N SER A 338 -12.89 9.01 24.24
CA SER A 338 -12.01 8.15 25.06
C SER A 338 -12.71 7.69 26.33
N MET A 339 -13.43 8.60 27.01
CA MET A 339 -14.16 8.29 28.24
C MET A 339 -15.35 7.35 28.01
N ASP A 340 -16.08 7.51 26.91
CA ASP A 340 -17.20 6.61 26.55
C ASP A 340 -16.67 5.18 26.35
N LEU A 341 -15.59 5.01 25.59
CA LEU A 341 -14.95 3.72 25.35
C LEU A 341 -14.32 3.12 26.64
N LEU A 342 -13.68 3.95 27.46
CA LEU A 342 -13.17 3.53 28.77
C LEU A 342 -14.30 2.99 29.65
N GLY A 343 -15.43 3.68 29.70
CA GLY A 343 -16.60 3.21 30.43
C GLY A 343 -17.11 1.87 29.94
N GLN A 344 -17.15 1.63 28.62
CA GLN A 344 -17.55 0.36 28.03
C GLN A 344 -16.54 -0.77 28.31
N CYS A 345 -15.23 -0.50 28.21
CA CYS A 345 -14.18 -1.47 28.57
C CYS A 345 -14.28 -1.84 30.06
N CYS A 346 -14.40 -0.85 30.96
CA CYS A 346 -14.51 -1.07 32.40
C CYS A 346 -15.78 -1.85 32.76
N LEU A 347 -16.89 -1.59 32.08
CA LEU A 347 -18.13 -2.35 32.25
C LEU A 347 -17.96 -3.83 31.85
N SER A 348 -17.19 -4.07 30.80
CA SER A 348 -16.90 -5.43 30.28
C SER A 348 -15.91 -6.19 31.14
N THR A 349 -14.93 -5.52 31.74
CA THR A 349 -13.94 -6.11 32.66
C THR A 349 -14.42 -6.23 34.11
N GLY A 350 -15.62 -5.70 34.41
CA GLY A 350 -16.20 -5.74 35.75
C GLY A 350 -15.74 -4.62 36.69
N ASN A 351 -15.02 -3.63 36.22
CA ASN A 351 -14.63 -2.45 36.97
C ASN A 351 -15.78 -1.41 36.95
N TYR A 352 -16.86 -1.72 37.70
CA TYR A 352 -18.10 -0.96 37.65
C TYR A 352 -17.96 0.46 38.23
N GLU A 353 -17.12 0.65 39.22
CA GLU A 353 -16.88 1.98 39.81
C GLU A 353 -16.30 2.94 38.77
N ARG A 354 -15.26 2.48 38.06
CA ARG A 354 -14.64 3.26 37.00
C ARG A 354 -15.58 3.50 35.80
N ALA A 355 -16.40 2.51 35.43
CA ALA A 355 -17.43 2.67 34.40
C ALA A 355 -18.43 3.74 34.77
N ILE A 356 -18.93 3.79 36.04
CA ILE A 356 -19.86 4.81 36.55
C ILE A 356 -19.24 6.21 36.48
N GLU A 357 -17.96 6.36 36.87
CA GLU A 357 -17.25 7.64 36.74
C GLU A 357 -17.20 8.11 35.28
N CYS A 358 -16.76 7.25 34.36
CA CYS A 358 -16.61 7.57 32.94
C CYS A 358 -17.96 8.02 32.34
N PHE A 359 -19.01 7.20 32.49
CA PHE A 359 -20.32 7.52 31.93
C PHE A 359 -20.97 8.74 32.58
N SER A 360 -20.71 9.01 33.87
CA SER A 360 -21.20 10.23 34.52
C SER A 360 -20.61 11.48 33.90
N LYS A 361 -19.31 11.48 33.59
CA LYS A 361 -18.65 12.60 32.89
C LYS A 361 -19.11 12.74 31.45
N VAL A 362 -19.24 11.63 30.73
CA VAL A 362 -19.78 11.63 29.35
C VAL A 362 -21.18 12.22 29.32
N LEU A 363 -22.01 11.91 30.33
CA LEU A 363 -23.36 12.46 30.45
C LEU A 363 -23.35 13.99 30.60
N GLU A 364 -22.40 14.55 31.37
CA GLU A 364 -22.23 16.00 31.48
C GLU A 364 -21.94 16.65 30.13
N PHE A 365 -20.99 16.08 29.35
CA PHE A 365 -20.67 16.57 28.00
C PHE A 365 -21.89 16.51 27.07
N VAL A 366 -22.61 15.39 27.05
CA VAL A 366 -23.75 15.17 26.15
C VAL A 366 -24.90 16.13 26.47
N ARG A 367 -25.12 16.41 27.75
CA ARG A 367 -26.11 17.40 28.19
C ARG A 367 -25.79 18.81 27.74
N LEU A 368 -24.51 19.20 27.79
CA LEU A 368 -24.08 20.52 27.29
C LEU A 368 -24.25 20.62 25.76
N GLU A 369 -24.15 19.51 25.03
CA GLU A 369 -24.39 19.46 23.59
C GLU A 369 -25.89 19.48 23.21
N GLY A 370 -26.80 19.20 24.15
CA GLY A 370 -28.24 19.13 23.91
C GLY A 370 -28.70 17.97 23.01
N LYS A 371 -27.93 16.88 22.93
CA LYS A 371 -28.20 15.70 22.06
C LYS A 371 -29.04 14.66 22.83
N ALA A 372 -30.36 14.80 22.83
CA ALA A 372 -31.30 13.97 23.62
C ALA A 372 -31.13 12.46 23.35
N LYS A 373 -30.97 12.02 22.06
CA LYS A 373 -30.77 10.60 21.72
C LYS A 373 -29.51 10.05 22.37
N LYS A 374 -28.42 10.80 22.33
CA LYS A 374 -27.12 10.33 22.91
C LYS A 374 -27.19 10.37 24.45
N GLU A 375 -27.93 11.29 25.02
CA GLU A 375 -28.16 11.34 26.46
C GLU A 375 -28.89 10.09 26.96
N MET A 376 -29.91 9.62 26.23
CA MET A 376 -30.63 8.40 26.56
C MET A 376 -29.69 7.16 26.48
N GLU A 377 -28.84 7.07 25.45
CA GLU A 377 -27.86 5.97 25.30
C GLU A 377 -26.91 5.95 26.50
N VAL A 378 -26.32 7.07 26.87
CA VAL A 378 -25.39 7.20 28.00
C VAL A 378 -26.06 6.93 29.34
N LEU A 379 -27.29 7.41 29.56
CA LEU A 379 -28.06 7.09 30.75
C LEU A 379 -28.33 5.61 30.90
N ASN A 380 -28.60 4.90 29.81
CA ASN A 380 -28.80 3.46 29.82
C ASN A 380 -27.49 2.72 30.19
N MET A 381 -26.34 3.10 29.62
CA MET A 381 -25.04 2.55 29.99
C MET A 381 -24.68 2.79 31.44
N LEU A 382 -24.91 4.02 31.94
CA LEU A 382 -24.71 4.38 33.33
C LEU A 382 -25.62 3.57 34.29
N ALA A 383 -26.89 3.36 33.91
CA ALA A 383 -27.80 2.53 34.67
C ALA A 383 -27.34 1.06 34.74
N GLN A 384 -26.86 0.49 33.61
CA GLN A 384 -26.29 -0.85 33.58
C GLN A 384 -25.05 -0.97 34.49
N ALA A 385 -24.13 0.00 34.43
CA ALA A 385 -22.95 0.05 35.29
C ALA A 385 -23.33 0.14 36.78
N CYS A 386 -24.29 0.98 37.13
CA CYS A 386 -24.80 1.07 38.49
C CYS A 386 -25.47 -0.21 38.97
N PHE A 387 -26.27 -0.86 38.11
CA PHE A 387 -26.94 -2.12 38.45
C PHE A 387 -25.92 -3.24 38.73
N LYS A 388 -24.93 -3.44 37.82
CA LYS A 388 -23.89 -4.44 38.00
C LYS A 388 -22.97 -4.12 39.20
N GLY A 389 -22.76 -2.84 39.50
CA GLY A 389 -21.97 -2.38 40.64
C GLY A 389 -22.78 -2.34 41.96
N ASN A 390 -24.01 -2.89 42.02
CA ASN A 390 -24.91 -2.91 43.16
C ASN A 390 -25.36 -1.56 43.71
N VAL A 391 -25.35 -0.53 42.86
CA VAL A 391 -25.85 0.84 43.20
C VAL A 391 -27.27 0.97 42.67
N PHE A 392 -28.22 0.24 43.25
CA PHE A 392 -29.56 0.01 42.74
C PHE A 392 -30.42 1.30 42.64
N ASP A 393 -30.37 2.16 43.62
CA ASP A 393 -31.17 3.41 43.63
C ASP A 393 -30.77 4.31 42.41
N ARG A 394 -29.48 4.38 42.13
CA ARG A 394 -28.97 5.16 41.02
C ARG A 394 -29.23 4.48 39.67
N ALA A 395 -29.23 3.16 39.63
CA ALA A 395 -29.59 2.39 38.44
C ALA A 395 -31.06 2.64 38.07
N GLU A 396 -31.99 2.52 39.03
CA GLU A 396 -33.41 2.77 38.80
C GLU A 396 -33.69 4.19 38.30
N LEU A 397 -33.04 5.19 38.90
CA LEU A 397 -33.18 6.59 38.49
C LEU A 397 -32.75 6.78 37.03
N ASN A 398 -31.55 6.27 36.66
CA ASN A 398 -31.00 6.44 35.32
C ASN A 398 -31.80 5.68 34.27
N PHE A 399 -32.33 4.47 34.58
CA PHE A 399 -33.23 3.76 33.67
C PHE A 399 -34.55 4.57 33.46
N LYS A 400 -35.12 5.17 34.49
CA LYS A 400 -36.31 6.01 34.33
C LYS A 400 -36.05 7.26 33.48
N LEU A 401 -34.85 7.85 33.57
CA LEU A 401 -34.47 9.00 32.78
C LEU A 401 -34.10 8.66 31.32
N SER A 402 -33.78 7.39 31.05
CA SER A 402 -33.46 6.92 29.69
C SER A 402 -34.68 6.49 28.86
N LEU A 403 -35.86 6.46 29.47
CA LEU A 403 -37.15 6.16 28.80
C LEU A 403 -37.82 7.45 28.32
#